data_d8a1672ac4b8b7e7d3cb9d3396129e31
#
_entry.id   d8a1672ac4b8b7e7d3cb9d3396129e31
#
_cell.length_a   1.000
_cell.length_b   1.000
_cell.length_c   1.000
_cell.angle_alpha   90.00
_cell.angle_beta   90.00
_cell.angle_gamma   90.00
#
_symmetry.space_group_name_H-M   'P 1'
#
loop_
_entity.id
_entity.type
_entity.pdbx_description
1 polymer ?
#
loop_
_entity_poly.entity_id
_entity_poly.type
_entity_poly.pdbx_seq_one_letter_code
_entity_poly.pdbx_strand_id
1 'polypeptide(L)'
;QGSRGLGDVYKRQVTTTASDINRYVIYNYVDNTWSIGQALLRTAWEDSNVFDTPIAADINGDIFDQETGFNNNGSAMTSFVQTGYFNGDENGDQVFFMDRIIPDTTFAAGDTIKTQINTKKYPNDSSVITKGPFSINSTQGKLDFRSRGRAFQVKIFSDALDTQWRLGTWRVRGQPDGTR
;
A
#
# COMPACT_ATOMS: atom_id res chain seq x y z
N GLN A 1 -23.81 -21.24 4.82
CA GLN A 1 -22.90 -20.41 5.63
C GLN A 1 -22.73 -19.09 4.90
N GLY A 2 -23.42 -18.05 5.40
CA GLY A 2 -23.41 -16.76 4.79
C GLY A 2 -22.00 -16.20 4.67
N SER A 3 -21.67 -15.71 3.51
CA SER A 3 -20.58 -14.78 3.29
C SER A 3 -20.68 -13.70 4.38
N ARG A 4 -19.74 -13.69 5.29
CA ARG A 4 -19.61 -12.56 6.22
C ARG A 4 -19.09 -11.41 5.37
N GLY A 5 -19.98 -10.54 4.97
CA GLY A 5 -19.58 -9.22 4.51
C GLY A 5 -18.65 -8.65 5.54
N LEU A 6 -17.41 -8.42 5.16
CA LEU A 6 -16.46 -7.67 5.95
C LEU A 6 -17.14 -6.35 6.26
N GLY A 7 -17.21 -5.96 7.51
CA GLY A 7 -17.93 -4.79 7.96
C GLY A 7 -17.32 -3.48 7.52
N ASP A 8 -17.29 -3.24 6.23
CA ASP A 8 -16.67 -2.09 5.61
C ASP A 8 -17.70 -1.02 5.23
N VAL A 9 -17.42 0.22 5.62
CA VAL A 9 -18.22 1.38 5.21
C VAL A 9 -17.43 2.17 4.18
N TYR A 10 -17.98 2.28 2.97
CA TYR A 10 -17.40 3.06 1.88
C TYR A 10 -17.89 4.51 1.91
N LYS A 11 -16.94 5.45 1.87
CA LYS A 11 -17.22 6.86 1.54
C LYS A 11 -16.58 7.20 0.22
N ARG A 12 -17.36 7.77 -0.70
CA ARG A 12 -16.90 8.19 -2.01
C ARG A 12 -16.57 9.68 -2.00
N GLN A 13 -15.49 10.05 -2.66
CA GLN A 13 -15.05 11.45 -2.73
C GLN A 13 -14.62 11.80 -4.15
N VAL A 14 -14.84 13.07 -4.50
CA VAL A 14 -14.38 13.70 -5.73
C VAL A 14 -13.14 14.54 -5.42
N THR A 15 -12.13 14.52 -6.28
CA THR A 15 -11.06 15.52 -6.19
C THR A 15 -11.54 16.87 -6.70
N THR A 16 -10.94 17.96 -6.24
CA THR A 16 -11.33 19.33 -6.62
C THR A 16 -11.29 19.61 -8.13
N THR A 17 -10.65 18.76 -8.91
CA THR A 17 -10.51 18.91 -10.39
C THR A 17 -11.29 17.87 -11.20
N ALA A 18 -11.98 16.93 -10.53
CA ALA A 18 -12.76 15.89 -11.20
C ALA A 18 -14.24 16.18 -11.12
N SER A 19 -14.98 15.92 -12.19
CA SER A 19 -16.46 16.00 -12.24
C SER A 19 -17.13 14.78 -11.62
N ASP A 20 -16.39 13.66 -11.55
CA ASP A 20 -16.90 12.37 -11.11
C ASP A 20 -16.16 11.82 -9.88
N ILE A 21 -16.81 10.88 -9.19
CA ILE A 21 -16.22 10.23 -8.02
C ILE A 21 -15.03 9.39 -8.48
N ASN A 22 -13.84 9.69 -7.95
CA ASN A 22 -12.59 9.04 -8.34
C ASN A 22 -11.74 8.54 -7.14
N ARG A 23 -12.26 8.66 -5.93
CA ARG A 23 -11.63 8.19 -4.70
C ARG A 23 -12.63 7.56 -3.77
N TYR A 24 -12.18 6.65 -2.94
CA TYR A 24 -12.98 6.07 -1.89
C TYR A 24 -12.17 5.87 -0.62
N VAL A 25 -12.87 5.83 0.49
CA VAL A 25 -12.33 5.51 1.80
C VAL A 25 -13.08 4.30 2.32
N ILE A 26 -12.36 3.31 2.80
CA ILE A 26 -12.91 2.12 3.43
C ILE A 26 -12.61 2.21 4.92
N TYR A 27 -13.61 1.97 5.75
CA TYR A 27 -13.45 1.79 7.17
C TYR A 27 -13.85 0.37 7.54
N ASN A 28 -12.89 -0.42 8.00
CA ASN A 28 -13.12 -1.74 8.57
C ASN A 28 -13.42 -1.55 10.07
N TYR A 29 -14.67 -1.75 10.46
CA TYR A 29 -15.10 -1.53 11.84
C TYR A 29 -14.74 -2.69 12.78
N VAL A 30 -14.38 -3.85 12.25
CA VAL A 30 -13.95 -5.01 13.05
C VAL A 30 -12.53 -4.78 13.57
N ASP A 31 -11.64 -4.36 12.68
CA ASP A 31 -10.23 -4.13 12.99
C ASP A 31 -9.93 -2.66 13.33
N ASN A 32 -10.94 -1.78 13.21
CA ASN A 32 -10.81 -0.33 13.41
C ASN A 32 -9.70 0.29 12.54
N THR A 33 -9.66 -0.12 11.28
CA THR A 33 -8.64 0.33 10.32
C THR A 33 -9.25 1.11 9.17
N TRP A 34 -8.46 2.01 8.61
CA TRP A 34 -8.85 2.82 7.46
C TRP A 34 -7.96 2.53 6.28
N SER A 35 -8.55 2.46 5.10
CA SER A 35 -7.83 2.39 3.83
C SER A 35 -8.42 3.35 2.82
N ILE A 36 -7.61 3.72 1.84
CA ILE A 36 -7.99 4.62 0.77
C ILE A 36 -7.73 3.96 -0.57
N GLY A 37 -8.59 4.21 -1.54
CA GLY A 37 -8.40 3.78 -2.91
C GLY A 37 -8.58 4.94 -3.90
N GLN A 38 -7.95 4.80 -5.05
CA GLN A 38 -7.97 5.78 -6.13
C GLN A 38 -8.25 5.09 -7.46
N ALA A 39 -8.67 5.88 -8.43
CA ALA A 39 -8.90 5.44 -9.82
C ALA A 39 -9.98 4.36 -9.99
N LEU A 40 -10.85 4.18 -9.03
CA LEU A 40 -12.04 3.36 -9.19
C LEU A 40 -13.20 4.24 -9.69
N LEU A 41 -13.32 4.37 -10.99
CA LEU A 41 -14.32 5.22 -11.65
C LEU A 41 -15.66 4.47 -11.73
N ARG A 42 -16.38 4.41 -10.61
CA ARG A 42 -17.70 3.78 -10.50
C ARG A 42 -18.71 4.79 -9.97
N THR A 43 -19.76 5.03 -10.73
CA THR A 43 -20.76 6.06 -10.42
C THR A 43 -21.98 5.52 -9.71
N ALA A 44 -22.40 4.30 -10.02
CA ALA A 44 -23.54 3.62 -9.42
C ALA A 44 -23.11 2.29 -8.81
N TRP A 45 -23.76 1.90 -7.70
CA TRP A 45 -23.43 0.69 -6.96
C TRP A 45 -24.70 0.01 -6.50
N GLU A 46 -24.70 -1.32 -6.55
CA GLU A 46 -25.68 -2.20 -5.92
C GLU A 46 -24.94 -3.19 -5.02
N ASP A 47 -25.44 -3.38 -3.82
CA ASP A 47 -24.85 -4.30 -2.85
C ASP A 47 -25.19 -5.77 -3.19
N SER A 48 -24.47 -6.69 -2.58
CA SER A 48 -24.62 -8.15 -2.75
C SER A 48 -25.88 -8.72 -2.08
N ASN A 49 -27.07 -8.26 -2.47
CA ASN A 49 -28.32 -8.78 -1.95
C ASN A 49 -28.97 -9.81 -2.90
N VAL A 50 -28.97 -9.52 -4.18
CA VAL A 50 -29.54 -10.38 -5.25
C VAL A 50 -28.42 -11.09 -5.98
N PHE A 51 -27.28 -10.47 -6.09
CA PHE A 51 -26.09 -11.00 -6.73
C PHE A 51 -25.10 -11.50 -5.65
N ASP A 52 -24.27 -12.49 -6.01
CA ASP A 52 -23.27 -13.04 -5.09
C ASP A 52 -22.18 -12.03 -4.71
N THR A 53 -21.94 -11.06 -5.59
CA THR A 53 -20.95 -9.98 -5.42
C THR A 53 -21.60 -8.62 -5.64
N PRO A 54 -21.08 -7.55 -5.02
CA PRO A 54 -21.52 -6.21 -5.36
C PRO A 54 -21.24 -5.89 -6.81
N ILE A 55 -22.14 -5.18 -7.48
CA ILE A 55 -21.98 -4.72 -8.85
C ILE A 55 -21.88 -3.20 -8.90
N ALA A 56 -21.13 -2.69 -9.85
CA ALA A 56 -21.02 -1.27 -10.07
C ALA A 56 -20.93 -0.91 -11.55
N ALA A 57 -21.52 0.22 -11.91
CA ALA A 57 -21.45 0.78 -13.26
C ALA A 57 -20.48 1.96 -13.32
N ASP A 58 -19.82 2.13 -14.44
CA ASP A 58 -19.03 3.33 -14.74
C ASP A 58 -19.82 4.36 -15.57
N ILE A 59 -19.20 5.48 -15.88
CA ILE A 59 -19.81 6.55 -16.67
C ILE A 59 -20.06 6.15 -18.13
N ASN A 60 -19.35 5.14 -18.64
CA ASN A 60 -19.51 4.65 -20.03
C ASN A 60 -20.67 3.67 -20.16
N GLY A 61 -21.24 3.23 -19.04
CA GLY A 61 -22.34 2.27 -18.99
C GLY A 61 -21.88 0.81 -18.87
N ASP A 62 -20.59 0.57 -18.67
CA ASP A 62 -20.06 -0.77 -18.39
C ASP A 62 -20.42 -1.18 -16.95
N ILE A 63 -20.81 -2.45 -16.78
CA ILE A 63 -21.14 -3.03 -15.48
C ILE A 63 -20.05 -4.01 -15.08
N PHE A 64 -19.63 -3.94 -13.84
CA PHE A 64 -18.53 -4.73 -13.30
C PHE A 64 -18.94 -5.44 -12.02
N ASP A 65 -18.55 -6.69 -11.89
CA ASP A 65 -18.54 -7.39 -10.61
C ASP A 65 -17.41 -6.79 -9.75
N GLN A 66 -17.72 -6.45 -8.51
CA GLN A 66 -16.78 -5.92 -7.55
C GLN A 66 -16.32 -7.02 -6.58
N GLU A 67 -15.16 -6.81 -5.95
CA GLU A 67 -14.58 -7.74 -4.98
C GLU A 67 -14.26 -9.13 -5.57
N THR A 68 -14.07 -9.20 -6.89
CA THR A 68 -13.68 -10.42 -7.61
C THR A 68 -12.29 -10.27 -8.23
N GLY A 69 -11.41 -11.26 -7.99
CA GLY A 69 -10.06 -11.24 -8.55
C GLY A 69 -9.14 -10.16 -7.93
N PHE A 70 -8.03 -9.86 -8.61
CA PHE A 70 -6.97 -8.98 -8.12
C PHE A 70 -6.63 -7.85 -9.09
N ASN A 71 -7.41 -7.68 -10.14
CA ASN A 71 -7.17 -6.69 -11.18
C ASN A 71 -8.34 -5.70 -11.29
N ASN A 72 -8.07 -4.52 -11.82
CA ASN A 72 -9.09 -3.56 -12.19
C ASN A 72 -9.39 -3.69 -13.69
N ASN A 73 -10.42 -4.47 -14.04
CA ASN A 73 -10.85 -4.72 -15.42
C ASN A 73 -9.67 -5.08 -16.35
N GLY A 74 -8.91 -6.13 -15.98
CA GLY A 74 -7.76 -6.59 -16.74
C GLY A 74 -6.50 -5.73 -16.64
N SER A 75 -6.56 -4.62 -15.90
CA SER A 75 -5.40 -3.77 -15.61
C SER A 75 -4.86 -4.04 -14.21
N ALA A 76 -3.57 -3.87 -14.01
CA ALA A 76 -2.95 -4.03 -12.70
C ALA A 76 -3.55 -3.03 -11.69
N MET A 77 -3.90 -3.54 -10.52
CA MET A 77 -4.36 -2.72 -9.41
C MET A 77 -3.18 -2.45 -8.47
N THR A 78 -2.75 -1.18 -8.39
CA THR A 78 -1.68 -0.81 -7.47
C THR A 78 -2.17 -0.90 -6.03
N SER A 79 -1.56 -1.79 -5.26
CA SER A 79 -1.80 -1.92 -3.82
C SER A 79 -0.54 -1.58 -3.05
N PHE A 80 -0.66 -0.83 -1.96
CA PHE A 80 0.51 -0.43 -1.18
C PHE A 80 0.22 -0.24 0.30
N VAL A 81 1.28 -0.40 1.10
CA VAL A 81 1.36 0.02 2.50
C VAL A 81 2.58 0.93 2.62
N GLN A 82 2.41 2.06 3.27
CA GLN A 82 3.48 3.04 3.46
C GLN A 82 3.46 3.52 4.90
N THR A 83 4.62 3.47 5.56
CA THR A 83 4.77 4.01 6.92
C THR A 83 4.74 5.54 6.92
N GLY A 84 4.45 6.14 8.05
CA GLY A 84 4.91 7.50 8.28
C GLY A 84 6.44 7.57 8.30
N TYR A 85 7.00 8.76 8.36
CA TYR A 85 8.42 8.90 8.65
C TYR A 85 8.68 8.54 10.11
N PHE A 86 9.64 7.66 10.34
CA PHE A 86 10.09 7.25 11.66
C PHE A 86 11.59 7.51 11.81
N ASN A 87 12.03 7.76 13.03
CA ASN A 87 13.42 7.97 13.36
C ASN A 87 14.09 6.65 13.72
N GLY A 88 15.40 6.57 13.55
CA GLY A 88 16.17 5.40 13.96
C GLY A 88 16.41 5.34 15.48
N ASP A 89 16.27 6.47 16.18
CA ASP A 89 16.39 6.61 17.61
C ASP A 89 15.16 7.33 18.20
N GLU A 90 14.96 7.22 19.52
CA GLU A 90 13.81 7.82 20.21
C GLU A 90 13.79 9.35 20.16
N ASN A 91 14.94 9.99 20.12
CA ASN A 91 15.07 11.44 20.13
C ASN A 91 15.11 12.07 18.73
N GLY A 92 15.37 11.27 17.69
CA GLY A 92 15.50 11.75 16.31
C GLY A 92 16.76 12.60 16.02
N ASP A 93 17.72 12.61 16.94
CA ASP A 93 18.92 13.45 16.86
C ASP A 93 20.06 12.76 16.10
N GLN A 94 20.13 11.45 16.18
CA GLN A 94 21.20 10.69 15.56
C GLN A 94 20.93 10.42 14.07
N VAL A 95 22.00 10.41 13.30
CA VAL A 95 21.97 9.88 11.94
C VAL A 95 22.06 8.37 12.03
N PHE A 96 21.18 7.69 11.33
CA PHE A 96 21.16 6.24 11.22
C PHE A 96 21.60 5.78 9.82
N PHE A 97 22.30 4.67 9.81
CA PHE A 97 22.60 3.92 8.60
C PHE A 97 21.71 2.67 8.57
N MET A 98 20.80 2.63 7.61
CA MET A 98 19.90 1.50 7.39
C MET A 98 20.44 0.69 6.22
N ASP A 99 20.60 -0.61 6.40
CA ASP A 99 21.27 -1.47 5.42
C ASP A 99 20.52 -2.75 5.05
N ARG A 100 19.48 -3.12 5.80
CA ARG A 100 18.73 -4.35 5.52
C ARG A 100 17.28 -4.26 5.93
N ILE A 101 16.44 -4.87 5.10
CA ILE A 101 15.06 -5.23 5.44
C ILE A 101 14.93 -6.74 5.37
N ILE A 102 14.29 -7.34 6.38
CA ILE A 102 13.85 -8.72 6.39
C ILE A 102 12.35 -8.69 6.17
N PRO A 103 11.87 -9.02 4.96
CA PRO A 103 10.45 -9.02 4.67
C PRO A 103 9.77 -10.22 5.35
N ASP A 104 8.60 -9.96 5.88
CA ASP A 104 7.65 -11.00 6.29
C ASP A 104 6.41 -10.80 5.42
N THR A 105 6.43 -11.42 4.26
CA THR A 105 5.41 -11.27 3.22
C THR A 105 5.10 -12.61 2.61
N THR A 106 3.82 -12.88 2.39
CA THR A 106 3.35 -14.08 1.72
C THR A 106 2.68 -13.69 0.41
N PHE A 107 3.12 -14.29 -0.69
CA PHE A 107 2.55 -14.14 -2.03
C PHE A 107 2.91 -15.34 -2.91
N ALA A 108 2.24 -15.50 -4.04
CA ALA A 108 2.41 -16.66 -4.90
C ALA A 108 3.81 -16.75 -5.51
N ALA A 109 4.27 -17.96 -5.78
CA ALA A 109 5.55 -18.17 -6.47
C ALA A 109 5.45 -17.61 -7.90
N GLY A 110 6.44 -16.81 -8.28
CA GLY A 110 6.45 -16.09 -9.56
C GLY A 110 6.01 -14.63 -9.46
N ASP A 111 5.23 -14.28 -8.43
CA ASP A 111 4.90 -12.89 -8.16
C ASP A 111 6.08 -12.13 -7.56
N THR A 112 6.04 -10.83 -7.68
CA THR A 112 6.99 -9.92 -7.04
C THR A 112 6.28 -8.78 -6.37
N ILE A 113 6.73 -8.44 -5.18
CA ILE A 113 6.38 -7.17 -4.54
C ILE A 113 7.58 -6.24 -4.60
N LYS A 114 7.32 -4.96 -4.52
CA LYS A 114 8.35 -3.92 -4.56
C LYS A 114 8.43 -3.19 -3.24
N THR A 115 9.64 -2.81 -2.86
CA THR A 115 9.85 -1.94 -1.69
C THR A 115 10.68 -0.73 -2.07
N GLN A 116 10.36 0.39 -1.49
CA GLN A 116 11.02 1.68 -1.67
C GLN A 116 11.28 2.29 -0.30
N ILE A 117 12.47 2.83 -0.12
CA ILE A 117 12.88 3.50 1.10
C ILE A 117 13.10 4.98 0.77
N ASN A 118 12.37 5.83 1.46
CA ASN A 118 12.54 7.27 1.41
C ASN A 118 13.26 7.73 2.68
N THR A 119 14.25 8.57 2.52
CA THR A 119 15.09 9.03 3.62
C THR A 119 15.23 10.54 3.60
N LYS A 120 15.14 11.16 4.76
CA LYS A 120 15.37 12.58 4.97
C LYS A 120 16.55 12.79 5.92
N LYS A 121 17.36 13.82 5.66
CA LYS A 121 18.43 14.24 6.55
C LYS A 121 17.88 14.94 7.79
N TYR A 122 16.88 15.79 7.60
CA TYR A 122 16.15 16.48 8.66
C TYR A 122 14.63 16.31 8.47
N PRO A 123 13.83 16.32 9.53
CA PRO A 123 12.37 16.14 9.42
C PRO A 123 11.68 17.11 8.45
N ASN A 124 12.13 18.37 8.43
CA ASN A 124 11.55 19.42 7.58
C ASN A 124 12.17 19.52 6.18
N ASP A 125 13.10 18.63 5.83
CA ASP A 125 13.68 18.65 4.48
C ASP A 125 12.62 18.41 3.43
N SER A 126 12.59 19.26 2.42
CA SER A 126 11.85 19.01 1.17
C SER A 126 12.54 17.98 0.29
N SER A 127 13.85 17.84 0.44
CA SER A 127 14.65 16.86 -0.31
C SER A 127 14.52 15.48 0.31
N VAL A 128 14.10 14.52 -0.51
CA VAL A 128 13.96 13.11 -0.14
C VAL A 128 14.92 12.28 -0.98
N ILE A 129 15.72 11.47 -0.30
CA ILE A 129 16.58 10.48 -0.95
C ILE A 129 15.79 9.19 -1.07
N THR A 130 15.48 8.77 -2.29
CA THR A 130 14.74 7.55 -2.57
C THR A 130 15.68 6.43 -2.99
N LYS A 131 15.55 5.28 -2.37
CA LYS A 131 16.21 4.01 -2.75
C LYS A 131 15.18 3.00 -3.21
N GLY A 132 15.47 2.33 -4.32
CA GLY A 132 14.55 1.41 -4.97
C GLY A 132 13.78 2.06 -6.13
N PRO A 133 12.66 1.47 -6.59
CA PRO A 133 12.06 0.29 -6.00
C PRO A 133 12.93 -0.97 -6.17
N PHE A 134 12.98 -1.79 -5.13
CA PHE A 134 13.61 -3.09 -5.14
C PHE A 134 12.54 -4.17 -5.24
N SER A 135 12.68 -5.10 -6.17
CA SER A 135 11.78 -6.25 -6.26
C SER A 135 12.17 -7.32 -5.25
N ILE A 136 11.18 -7.88 -4.60
CA ILE A 136 11.32 -8.99 -3.66
C ILE A 136 10.50 -10.15 -4.21
N ASN A 137 11.12 -11.32 -4.34
CA ASN A 137 10.43 -12.55 -4.71
C ASN A 137 10.07 -13.38 -3.46
N SER A 138 9.18 -14.36 -3.62
CA SER A 138 8.62 -15.15 -2.51
C SER A 138 9.64 -15.97 -1.71
N THR A 139 10.83 -16.19 -2.26
CA THR A 139 11.90 -16.97 -1.61
C THR A 139 13.00 -16.09 -1.01
N GLN A 140 12.88 -14.77 -1.16
CA GLN A 140 13.92 -13.84 -0.72
C GLN A 140 13.80 -13.56 0.78
N GLY A 141 14.76 -14.07 1.54
CA GLY A 141 14.79 -13.91 3.01
C GLY A 141 15.28 -12.54 3.48
N LYS A 142 15.90 -11.74 2.63
CA LYS A 142 16.42 -10.41 2.98
C LYS A 142 16.62 -9.53 1.76
N LEU A 143 16.55 -8.24 1.98
CA LEU A 143 16.90 -7.19 1.03
C LEU A 143 18.02 -6.34 1.64
N ASP A 144 19.17 -6.31 1.01
CA ASP A 144 20.29 -5.46 1.42
C ASP A 144 20.30 -4.19 0.56
N PHE A 145 20.46 -3.04 1.20
CA PHE A 145 20.55 -1.72 0.57
C PHE A 145 21.39 -0.78 1.45
N ARG A 146 21.53 0.48 1.08
CA ARG A 146 22.24 1.47 1.89
C ARG A 146 21.49 2.79 1.87
N SER A 147 21.08 3.26 3.04
CA SER A 147 20.47 4.56 3.20
C SER A 147 20.92 5.21 4.52
N ARG A 148 21.19 6.50 4.49
CA ARG A 148 21.70 7.26 5.62
C ARG A 148 20.86 8.51 5.83
N GLY A 149 20.35 8.71 7.01
CA GLY A 149 19.54 9.86 7.37
C GLY A 149 19.00 9.79 8.78
N ARG A 150 18.14 10.73 9.17
CA ARG A 150 17.47 10.73 10.47
C ARG A 150 16.06 10.17 10.40
N ALA A 151 15.34 10.47 9.34
CA ALA A 151 13.97 10.02 9.16
C ALA A 151 13.84 9.12 7.95
N PHE A 152 13.15 7.99 8.13
CA PHE A 152 12.95 6.94 7.13
C PHE A 152 11.48 6.67 6.94
N GLN A 153 11.10 6.34 5.71
CA GLN A 153 9.77 5.90 5.35
C GLN A 153 9.92 4.69 4.43
N VAL A 154 9.20 3.64 4.72
CA VAL A 154 9.19 2.42 3.92
C VAL A 154 7.85 2.30 3.21
N LYS A 155 7.89 2.11 1.90
CA LYS A 155 6.74 1.79 1.07
C LYS A 155 6.90 0.40 0.49
N ILE A 156 5.87 -0.42 0.64
CA ILE A 156 5.77 -1.76 0.08
C ILE A 156 4.57 -1.77 -0.84
N PHE A 157 4.72 -2.27 -2.05
CA PHE A 157 3.64 -2.19 -3.02
C PHE A 157 3.75 -3.27 -4.10
N SER A 158 2.62 -3.55 -4.73
CA SER A 158 2.54 -4.26 -6.00
C SER A 158 1.86 -3.38 -7.04
N ASP A 159 2.34 -3.44 -8.27
CA ASP A 159 1.78 -2.82 -9.46
C ASP A 159 1.70 -3.85 -10.61
N ALA A 160 1.77 -5.15 -10.28
CA ALA A 160 1.68 -6.23 -11.22
C ALA A 160 0.25 -6.80 -11.31
N LEU A 161 -0.05 -7.45 -12.44
CA LEU A 161 -1.30 -8.16 -12.64
C LEU A 161 -1.38 -9.39 -11.72
N ASP A 162 -2.59 -9.76 -11.36
CA ASP A 162 -2.92 -10.99 -10.62
C ASP A 162 -2.17 -11.22 -9.31
N THR A 163 -1.59 -10.15 -8.74
CA THR A 163 -0.78 -10.26 -7.53
C THR A 163 -1.63 -10.14 -6.26
N GLN A 164 -1.65 -11.22 -5.49
CA GLN A 164 -2.17 -11.25 -4.13
C GLN A 164 -1.04 -11.36 -3.12
N TRP A 165 -1.03 -10.49 -2.12
CA TRP A 165 0.01 -10.52 -1.10
C TRP A 165 -0.52 -10.17 0.29
N ARG A 166 0.16 -10.68 1.31
CA ARG A 166 -0.09 -10.39 2.71
C ARG A 166 1.18 -9.85 3.34
N LEU A 167 1.04 -8.82 4.16
CA LEU A 167 2.12 -8.21 4.90
C LEU A 167 2.07 -8.69 6.36
N GLY A 168 3.16 -9.28 6.81
CA GLY A 168 3.43 -9.55 8.21
C GLY A 168 4.33 -8.49 8.84
N THR A 169 5.12 -8.87 9.81
CA THR A 169 6.03 -7.98 10.52
C THR A 169 7.35 -7.83 9.77
N TRP A 170 7.61 -6.66 9.25
CA TRP A 170 8.89 -6.35 8.63
C TRP A 170 9.91 -5.90 9.67
N ARG A 171 11.11 -6.43 9.53
CA ARG A 171 12.23 -6.08 10.39
C ARG A 171 13.24 -5.27 9.60
N VAL A 172 13.65 -4.18 10.18
CA VAL A 172 14.65 -3.27 9.60
C VAL A 172 15.91 -3.33 10.44
N ARG A 173 17.07 -3.49 9.78
CA ARG A 173 18.35 -3.37 10.43
C ARG A 173 18.96 -2.01 10.15
N GLY A 174 19.38 -1.34 11.20
CA GLY A 174 20.12 -0.10 11.12
C GLY A 174 21.03 0.05 12.32
N GLN A 175 21.95 0.99 12.23
CA GLN A 175 22.88 1.32 13.30
C GLN A 175 23.10 2.83 13.37
N PRO A 176 23.41 3.38 14.54
CA PRO A 176 23.80 4.77 14.67
C PRO A 176 25.04 5.07 13.84
N ASP A 177 25.06 6.21 13.16
CA ASP A 177 26.13 6.64 12.25
C ASP A 177 26.50 8.12 12.51
N GLY A 178 26.53 8.47 13.79
CA GLY A 178 26.91 9.78 14.26
C GLY A 178 25.79 10.82 14.28
N THR A 179 26.16 12.07 14.58
CA THR A 179 25.21 13.18 14.75
C THR A 179 25.29 14.23 13.62
N ARG A 180 26.14 14.04 12.62
CA ARG A 180 26.36 14.98 11.52
C ARG A 180 25.91 14.43 10.17
#